data_8dd49489814c4aaa9b4135ffbaeb11a5
#
_entry.id   8dd49489814c4aaa9b4135ffbaeb11a5
#
_cell.length_a   1.000
_cell.length_b   1.000
_cell.length_c   1.000
_cell.angle_alpha   90.00
_cell.angle_beta   90.00
_cell.angle_gamma   90.00
#
_symmetry.space_group_name_H-M   'P 1'
#
loop_
_entity.id
_entity.type
_entity.pdbx_description
1 polymer ?
#
loop_
_entity_poly.entity_id
_entity_poly.type
_entity_poly.pdbx_seq_one_letter_code
_entity_poly.pdbx_strand_id
1 'polypeptide(L)'
;MKRYEKFAEDIAELIRSGVLGPGQRVPSVRYASQTYGVSPSTVFQAYYLLERRGLIRARPRSGYFVNTHAPSPFSEPVVSEQVHESTEVDVSELVFSVLDSIKDPNTVPFGSAFPSPMLFPLPRLARSLASASREMDPRLVVTDMSPGNPQLRRQIALRYMVGGLMLPMEELLITNGALEALNLCLQAVTEPGDLVAIEAPAFYACLQVLERLKLKAVEIPVHPRDGIDLNALAQALERYPIKACWTMTSFQNPMGATLPEAKKQALVELLRSHQVPLIEDDVYAELYYGQQAPKPAKAFDTEGLVMHCGSFAKSLAPGYRVGWVAAGRYAQKVERLKLMTSLCPSMPAQAAIADYLQHGGYDRHLRKLRYALEEQQSAMLAAIARYFPAQTRVSQPAGGYFLWLELPEQTDSLKLFQMALAQGISIAPGPIFSATQRFRNCIRLNYGSPWTDASEKAMETLGRIVRSF
;
A
#
# COMPACT_ATOMS: atom_id res chain seq x y z
N MET A 1 -15.67 36.42 20.66
CA MET A 1 -14.72 35.30 20.42
C MET A 1 -13.62 35.37 21.49
N LYS A 2 -13.35 34.30 22.20
CA LYS A 2 -12.32 34.28 23.24
C LYS A 2 -10.91 34.32 22.59
N ARG A 3 -9.92 34.87 23.31
CA ARG A 3 -8.54 35.02 22.72
C ARG A 3 -7.95 33.73 22.18
N TYR A 4 -8.17 32.61 22.86
CA TYR A 4 -7.66 31.30 22.38
C TYR A 4 -8.40 30.80 21.12
N GLU A 5 -9.69 31.12 20.96
CA GLU A 5 -10.48 30.79 19.78
C GLU A 5 -9.99 31.55 18.54
N LYS A 6 -9.71 32.85 18.71
CA LYS A 6 -9.14 33.67 17.65
C LYS A 6 -7.78 33.13 17.22
N PHE A 7 -6.89 32.88 18.18
CA PHE A 7 -5.55 32.34 17.87
C PHE A 7 -5.63 30.94 17.23
N ALA A 8 -6.56 30.08 17.65
CA ALA A 8 -6.79 28.81 17.00
C ALA A 8 -7.28 28.97 15.54
N GLU A 9 -8.13 29.95 15.27
CA GLU A 9 -8.61 30.21 13.90
C GLU A 9 -7.51 30.75 13.01
N ASP A 10 -6.64 31.64 13.51
CA ASP A 10 -5.47 32.15 12.79
C ASP A 10 -4.51 31.00 12.38
N ILE A 11 -4.25 30.05 13.28
CA ILE A 11 -3.45 28.85 12.96
C ILE A 11 -4.20 27.92 12.00
N ALA A 12 -5.52 27.74 12.17
CA ALA A 12 -6.34 26.94 11.25
C ALA A 12 -6.32 27.50 9.83
N GLU A 13 -6.30 28.85 9.69
CA GLU A 13 -6.19 29.50 8.39
C GLU A 13 -4.82 29.27 7.74
N LEU A 14 -3.72 29.33 8.52
CA LEU A 14 -2.38 28.98 8.04
C LEU A 14 -2.28 27.52 7.58
N ILE A 15 -3.03 26.62 8.22
CA ILE A 15 -3.12 25.21 7.79
C ILE A 15 -3.95 25.10 6.51
N ARG A 16 -5.12 25.76 6.43
CA ARG A 16 -6.00 25.73 5.26
C ARG A 16 -5.36 26.37 4.01
N SER A 17 -4.64 27.45 4.19
CA SER A 17 -3.92 28.14 3.12
C SER A 17 -2.63 27.41 2.68
N GLY A 18 -2.23 26.33 3.38
CA GLY A 18 -1.01 25.58 3.07
C GLY A 18 0.29 26.25 3.56
N VAL A 19 0.22 27.37 4.26
CA VAL A 19 1.42 28.01 4.88
C VAL A 19 2.02 27.11 5.95
N LEU A 20 1.15 26.39 6.69
CA LEU A 20 1.53 25.29 7.56
C LEU A 20 1.02 23.99 6.92
N GLY A 21 1.92 23.30 6.21
CA GLY A 21 1.61 22.06 5.51
C GLY A 21 1.41 20.86 6.46
N PRO A 22 0.74 19.79 6.00
CA PRO A 22 0.58 18.55 6.75
C PRO A 22 1.93 18.02 7.26
N GLY A 23 1.97 17.56 8.50
CA GLY A 23 3.19 17.05 9.15
C GLY A 23 4.17 18.13 9.63
N GLN A 24 4.02 19.38 9.22
CA GLN A 24 4.87 20.46 9.70
C GLN A 24 4.63 20.77 11.19
N ARG A 25 5.69 21.20 11.85
CA ARG A 25 5.63 21.61 13.24
C ARG A 25 4.94 22.96 13.36
N VAL A 26 3.88 23.05 14.15
CA VAL A 26 3.31 24.35 14.52
C VAL A 26 4.25 25.09 15.47
N PRO A 27 4.18 26.44 15.57
CA PRO A 27 5.01 27.20 16.47
C PRO A 27 5.04 26.62 17.89
N SER A 28 6.21 26.58 18.55
CA SER A 28 6.24 26.10 19.93
C SER A 28 5.40 27.01 20.84
N VAL A 29 4.85 26.46 21.92
CA VAL A 29 4.02 27.23 22.86
C VAL A 29 4.76 28.48 23.34
N ARG A 30 6.06 28.38 23.60
CA ARG A 30 6.89 29.53 24.03
C ARG A 30 7.03 30.57 22.91
N TYR A 31 7.31 30.14 21.70
CA TYR A 31 7.44 31.02 20.54
C TYR A 31 6.11 31.69 20.20
N ALA A 32 5.03 30.92 20.13
CA ALA A 32 3.70 31.45 19.86
C ALA A 32 3.24 32.47 20.93
N SER A 33 3.49 32.17 22.21
CA SER A 33 3.19 33.08 23.31
C SER A 33 3.91 34.44 23.16
N GLN A 34 5.20 34.40 22.81
CA GLN A 34 6.00 35.61 22.61
C GLN A 34 5.59 36.38 21.35
N THR A 35 5.40 35.70 20.23
CA THR A 35 5.12 36.34 18.93
C THR A 35 3.72 36.92 18.86
N TYR A 36 2.73 36.26 19.41
CA TYR A 36 1.32 36.71 19.36
C TYR A 36 0.86 37.45 20.61
N GLY A 37 1.72 37.67 21.58
CA GLY A 37 1.42 38.41 22.81
C GLY A 37 0.30 37.79 23.65
N VAL A 38 0.20 36.46 23.66
CA VAL A 38 -0.80 35.71 24.42
C VAL A 38 -0.13 34.85 25.50
N SER A 39 -0.84 34.53 26.57
CA SER A 39 -0.29 33.69 27.64
C SER A 39 -0.04 32.26 27.14
N PRO A 40 0.96 31.52 27.69
CA PRO A 40 1.18 30.11 27.37
C PRO A 40 -0.08 29.26 27.55
N SER A 41 -0.90 29.53 28.56
CA SER A 41 -2.19 28.84 28.78
C SER A 41 -3.20 29.10 27.65
N THR A 42 -3.20 30.29 27.08
CA THR A 42 -4.04 30.63 25.92
C THR A 42 -3.59 29.83 24.67
N VAL A 43 -2.27 29.69 24.46
CA VAL A 43 -1.72 28.87 23.38
C VAL A 43 -2.08 27.39 23.57
N PHE A 44 -1.94 26.85 24.78
CA PHE A 44 -2.35 25.47 25.08
C PHE A 44 -3.84 25.24 24.82
N GLN A 45 -4.71 26.15 25.24
CA GLN A 45 -6.15 26.03 24.97
C GLN A 45 -6.47 26.07 23.45
N ALA A 46 -5.78 26.91 22.71
CA ALA A 46 -5.91 26.97 21.25
C ALA A 46 -5.42 25.67 20.58
N TYR A 47 -4.26 25.15 21.00
CA TYR A 47 -3.74 23.89 20.46
C TYR A 47 -4.60 22.70 20.83
N TYR A 48 -5.14 22.66 22.04
CA TYR A 48 -6.13 21.65 22.42
C TYR A 48 -7.40 21.73 21.57
N LEU A 49 -7.88 22.95 21.27
CA LEU A 49 -9.02 23.14 20.37
C LEU A 49 -8.73 22.67 18.94
N LEU A 50 -7.52 22.98 18.40
CA LEU A 50 -7.08 22.52 17.09
C LEU A 50 -6.90 21.00 17.03
N GLU A 51 -6.40 20.40 18.11
CA GLU A 51 -6.26 18.94 18.24
C GLU A 51 -7.62 18.26 18.28
N ARG A 52 -8.59 18.80 19.03
CA ARG A 52 -10.00 18.33 19.01
C ARG A 52 -10.67 18.47 17.64
N ARG A 53 -10.27 19.47 16.85
CA ARG A 53 -10.73 19.65 15.45
C ARG A 53 -9.99 18.75 14.47
N GLY A 54 -9.02 17.96 14.92
CA GLY A 54 -8.21 17.10 14.08
C GLY A 54 -7.20 17.83 13.17
N LEU A 55 -6.96 19.13 13.41
CA LEU A 55 -6.05 19.94 12.59
C LEU A 55 -4.59 19.78 12.97
N ILE A 56 -4.30 19.52 14.24
CA ILE A 56 -2.96 19.28 14.75
C ILE A 56 -2.95 18.06 15.69
N ARG A 57 -1.77 17.52 15.96
CA ARG A 57 -1.58 16.45 16.96
C ARG A 57 -0.34 16.72 17.81
N ALA A 58 -0.40 16.35 19.09
CA ALA A 58 0.76 16.37 19.96
C ALA A 58 1.70 15.18 19.65
N ARG A 59 3.01 15.43 19.61
CA ARG A 59 4.05 14.38 19.60
C ARG A 59 4.83 14.47 20.92
N PRO A 60 4.95 13.38 21.68
CA PRO A 60 5.64 13.37 22.96
C PRO A 60 7.08 13.94 22.82
N ARG A 61 7.42 14.90 23.65
CA ARG A 61 8.73 15.60 23.72
C ARG A 61 9.11 16.41 22.45
N SER A 62 8.24 16.48 21.43
CA SER A 62 8.54 17.14 20.14
C SER A 62 7.65 18.34 19.86
N GLY A 63 6.50 18.49 20.55
CA GLY A 63 5.55 19.58 20.38
C GLY A 63 4.34 19.19 19.54
N TYR A 64 3.68 20.19 18.93
CA TYR A 64 2.49 19.98 18.11
C TYR A 64 2.84 20.06 16.62
N PHE A 65 2.17 19.26 15.83
CA PHE A 65 2.37 19.14 14.39
C PHE A 65 1.01 19.19 13.68
N VAL A 66 0.98 19.80 12.50
CA VAL A 66 -0.22 19.75 11.64
C VAL A 66 -0.56 18.29 11.39
N ASN A 67 -1.83 17.95 11.58
CA ASN A 67 -2.27 16.59 11.33
C ASN A 67 -2.15 16.27 9.84
N THR A 68 -1.59 15.14 9.50
CA THR A 68 -1.52 14.64 8.13
C THR A 68 -2.90 14.28 7.58
N HIS A 69 -3.88 14.14 8.47
CA HIS A 69 -5.31 13.97 8.16
C HIS A 69 -6.11 15.29 8.26
N ALA A 70 -5.45 16.46 8.30
CA ALA A 70 -6.16 17.71 8.07
C ALA A 70 -6.91 17.64 6.73
N PRO A 71 -8.12 18.23 6.61
CA PRO A 71 -8.86 18.17 5.36
C PRO A 71 -7.94 18.56 4.20
N SER A 72 -7.68 17.63 3.32
CA SER A 72 -6.88 17.86 2.13
C SER A 72 -7.56 18.96 1.31
N PRO A 73 -6.80 19.92 0.74
CA PRO A 73 -7.39 20.90 -0.17
C PRO A 73 -7.89 20.23 -1.47
N PHE A 74 -7.60 18.96 -1.67
CA PHE A 74 -7.97 18.23 -2.87
C PHE A 74 -9.30 17.51 -2.73
N SER A 75 -10.12 17.55 -3.78
CA SER A 75 -11.21 16.60 -3.97
C SER A 75 -10.65 15.19 -4.18
N GLU A 76 -11.39 14.18 -3.76
CA GLU A 76 -11.03 12.79 -4.01
C GLU A 76 -11.30 12.40 -5.48
N PRO A 77 -10.55 11.44 -6.03
CA PRO A 77 -10.83 10.85 -7.34
C PRO A 77 -12.24 10.29 -7.44
N VAL A 78 -12.79 10.30 -8.65
CA VAL A 78 -14.13 9.75 -8.89
C VAL A 78 -14.09 8.22 -8.81
N VAL A 79 -15.15 7.63 -8.25
CA VAL A 79 -15.37 6.17 -8.31
C VAL A 79 -15.53 5.75 -9.77
N SER A 80 -14.84 4.70 -10.18
CA SER A 80 -14.95 4.20 -11.55
C SER A 80 -16.35 3.64 -11.83
N GLU A 81 -16.80 3.77 -13.07
CA GLU A 81 -18.03 3.12 -13.52
C GLU A 81 -17.87 1.60 -13.58
N GLN A 82 -18.95 0.87 -13.28
CA GLN A 82 -18.97 -0.58 -13.38
C GLN A 82 -18.95 -0.99 -14.86
N VAL A 83 -18.03 -1.89 -15.19
CA VAL A 83 -18.01 -2.56 -16.51
C VAL A 83 -18.76 -3.88 -16.38
N HIS A 84 -19.81 -4.05 -17.18
CA HIS A 84 -20.66 -5.24 -17.16
C HIS A 84 -20.17 -6.36 -18.10
N GLU A 85 -18.89 -6.39 -18.39
CA GLU A 85 -18.29 -7.37 -19.30
C GLU A 85 -17.06 -8.02 -18.66
N SER A 86 -16.89 -9.32 -18.90
CA SER A 86 -15.63 -9.99 -18.57
C SER A 86 -14.62 -9.73 -19.69
N THR A 87 -13.39 -9.40 -19.33
CA THR A 87 -12.36 -8.97 -20.30
C THR A 87 -11.15 -9.90 -20.26
N GLU A 88 -10.65 -10.26 -21.43
CA GLU A 88 -9.30 -10.82 -21.55
C GLU A 88 -8.28 -9.74 -21.23
N VAL A 89 -7.22 -10.11 -20.50
CA VAL A 89 -6.21 -9.17 -20.04
C VAL A 89 -5.04 -9.12 -21.01
N ASP A 90 -4.66 -7.91 -21.44
CA ASP A 90 -3.50 -7.65 -22.33
C ASP A 90 -2.85 -6.32 -21.89
N VAL A 91 -1.97 -6.38 -20.89
CA VAL A 91 -1.33 -5.20 -20.31
C VAL A 91 0.19 -5.34 -20.17
N SER A 92 0.76 -6.53 -20.36
CA SER A 92 2.14 -6.82 -20.00
C SER A 92 3.16 -5.96 -20.73
N GLU A 93 3.01 -5.72 -22.03
CA GLU A 93 3.93 -4.88 -22.82
C GLU A 93 3.98 -3.44 -22.29
N LEU A 94 2.82 -2.87 -21.97
CA LEU A 94 2.76 -1.53 -21.40
C LEU A 94 3.38 -1.47 -20.00
N VAL A 95 3.12 -2.46 -19.17
CA VAL A 95 3.72 -2.58 -17.83
C VAL A 95 5.23 -2.71 -17.94
N PHE A 96 5.77 -3.55 -18.83
CA PHE A 96 7.22 -3.70 -19.02
C PHE A 96 7.88 -2.39 -19.44
N SER A 97 7.27 -1.60 -20.33
CA SER A 97 7.83 -0.30 -20.71
C SER A 97 7.95 0.66 -19.53
N VAL A 98 6.97 0.65 -18.62
CA VAL A 98 7.01 1.45 -17.38
C VAL A 98 8.08 0.92 -16.42
N LEU A 99 8.17 -0.40 -16.23
CA LEU A 99 9.16 -1.02 -15.34
C LEU A 99 10.60 -0.79 -15.82
N ASP A 100 10.84 -0.82 -17.12
CA ASP A 100 12.15 -0.54 -17.69
C ASP A 100 12.62 0.90 -17.46
N SER A 101 11.69 1.86 -17.47
CA SER A 101 11.98 3.26 -17.21
C SER A 101 12.55 3.55 -15.81
N ILE A 102 12.33 2.65 -14.85
CA ILE A 102 12.76 2.82 -13.45
C ILE A 102 14.19 2.29 -13.23
N LYS A 103 14.76 1.58 -14.20
CA LYS A 103 16.10 0.99 -14.08
C LYS A 103 17.23 2.02 -14.19
N ASP A 104 16.97 3.17 -14.81
CA ASP A 104 17.95 4.25 -14.89
C ASP A 104 18.11 4.93 -13.52
N PRO A 105 19.32 4.87 -12.90
CA PRO A 105 19.55 5.47 -11.58
C PRO A 105 19.44 6.99 -11.55
N ASN A 106 19.48 7.67 -12.71
CA ASN A 106 19.34 9.12 -12.82
C ASN A 106 17.86 9.56 -12.89
N THR A 107 16.93 8.61 -13.02
CA THR A 107 15.50 8.91 -13.09
C THR A 107 14.91 9.07 -11.69
N VAL A 108 14.12 10.13 -11.46
CA VAL A 108 13.34 10.30 -10.25
C VAL A 108 12.20 9.26 -10.25
N PRO A 109 12.16 8.30 -9.30
CA PRO A 109 11.40 7.07 -9.45
C PRO A 109 9.95 7.17 -8.91
N PHE A 110 9.18 8.20 -9.29
CA PHE A 110 7.78 8.32 -8.86
C PHE A 110 6.87 7.22 -9.42
N GLY A 111 7.28 6.52 -10.48
CA GLY A 111 6.58 5.35 -11.03
C GLY A 111 6.87 4.03 -10.31
N SER A 112 7.91 3.97 -9.45
CA SER A 112 8.34 2.74 -8.79
C SER A 112 7.23 2.08 -7.95
N ALA A 113 7.26 0.75 -7.87
CA ALA A 113 6.42 -0.04 -6.96
C ALA A 113 7.13 -0.35 -5.62
N PHE A 114 8.33 0.21 -5.39
CA PHE A 114 9.10 0.00 -4.16
C PHE A 114 9.46 1.33 -3.51
N PRO A 115 9.55 1.38 -2.18
CA PRO A 115 10.12 2.52 -1.48
C PRO A 115 11.64 2.51 -1.62
N SER A 116 12.28 3.61 -1.29
CA SER A 116 13.74 3.73 -1.34
C SER A 116 14.43 2.67 -0.47
N PRO A 117 15.48 2.01 -0.98
CA PRO A 117 16.27 1.07 -0.20
C PRO A 117 16.95 1.69 1.03
N MET A 118 17.13 3.01 1.04
CA MET A 118 17.70 3.75 2.17
C MET A 118 16.81 3.74 3.42
N LEU A 119 15.54 3.40 3.28
CA LEU A 119 14.59 3.28 4.39
C LEU A 119 14.70 1.92 5.11
N PHE A 120 15.40 0.95 4.55
CA PHE A 120 15.52 -0.39 5.11
C PHE A 120 16.75 -0.58 6.01
N PRO A 121 16.67 -1.45 7.03
CA PRO A 121 17.73 -1.65 8.01
C PRO A 121 18.83 -2.62 7.51
N LEU A 122 19.33 -2.44 6.28
CA LEU A 122 20.22 -3.37 5.59
C LEU A 122 21.44 -3.80 6.41
N PRO A 123 22.17 -2.89 7.16
CA PRO A 123 23.32 -3.31 7.96
C PRO A 123 22.94 -4.26 9.11
N ARG A 124 21.74 -4.16 9.67
CA ARG A 124 21.24 -5.09 10.71
C ARG A 124 20.84 -6.43 10.10
N LEU A 125 20.15 -6.39 8.96
CA LEU A 125 19.80 -7.60 8.22
C LEU A 125 21.04 -8.40 7.80
N ALA A 126 22.11 -7.73 7.36
CA ALA A 126 23.38 -8.38 7.03
C ALA A 126 24.00 -9.11 8.26
N ARG A 127 23.89 -8.53 9.46
CA ARG A 127 24.33 -9.19 10.69
C ARG A 127 23.48 -10.42 11.04
N SER A 128 22.15 -10.29 10.96
CA SER A 128 21.23 -11.41 11.16
C SER A 128 21.49 -12.54 10.14
N LEU A 129 21.78 -12.21 8.88
CA LEU A 129 22.13 -13.19 7.85
C LEU A 129 23.43 -13.94 8.21
N ALA A 130 24.46 -13.21 8.65
CA ALA A 130 25.74 -13.81 9.04
C ALA A 130 25.62 -14.68 10.30
N SER A 131 24.80 -14.29 11.28
CA SER A 131 24.52 -15.10 12.48
C SER A 131 23.75 -16.36 12.11
N ALA A 132 22.61 -16.21 11.47
CA ALA A 132 21.75 -17.33 11.10
C ALA A 132 22.46 -18.36 10.20
N SER A 133 23.32 -17.89 9.26
CA SER A 133 24.07 -18.79 8.40
C SER A 133 25.11 -19.64 9.13
N ARG A 134 25.68 -19.12 10.24
CA ARG A 134 26.64 -19.89 11.08
C ARG A 134 25.94 -20.93 11.95
N GLU A 135 24.73 -20.64 12.38
CA GLU A 135 23.94 -21.50 13.28
C GLU A 135 23.06 -22.50 12.54
N MET A 136 23.01 -22.43 11.22
CA MET A 136 22.15 -23.29 10.40
C MET A 136 22.62 -24.76 10.48
N ASP A 137 21.72 -25.64 10.94
CA ASP A 137 21.95 -27.08 10.91
C ASP A 137 21.86 -27.60 9.47
N PRO A 138 22.95 -28.16 8.90
CA PRO A 138 22.93 -28.69 7.52
C PRO A 138 21.83 -29.76 7.29
N ARG A 139 21.44 -30.50 8.33
CA ARG A 139 20.41 -31.54 8.24
C ARG A 139 19.02 -30.96 7.99
N LEU A 140 18.75 -29.76 8.50
CA LEU A 140 17.46 -29.09 8.34
C LEU A 140 17.29 -28.37 7.00
N VAL A 141 18.38 -28.17 6.26
CA VAL A 141 18.35 -27.48 4.96
C VAL A 141 17.45 -28.17 3.93
N VAL A 142 17.35 -29.51 4.01
CA VAL A 142 16.51 -30.31 3.13
C VAL A 142 15.10 -30.53 3.73
N THR A 143 15.02 -30.78 5.04
CA THR A 143 13.74 -31.11 5.71
C THR A 143 12.82 -29.91 5.84
N ASP A 144 13.37 -28.70 5.97
CA ASP A 144 12.59 -27.47 6.18
C ASP A 144 12.21 -26.76 4.86
N MET A 145 12.43 -27.40 3.69
CA MET A 145 12.08 -26.78 2.42
C MET A 145 10.60 -26.45 2.30
N SER A 146 9.72 -27.34 2.72
CA SER A 146 8.28 -27.11 2.75
C SER A 146 7.74 -27.56 4.12
N PRO A 147 6.87 -26.74 4.71
CA PRO A 147 6.27 -25.48 4.27
C PRO A 147 7.15 -24.23 4.46
N GLY A 148 8.41 -24.37 4.81
CA GLY A 148 9.38 -23.28 5.05
C GLY A 148 9.92 -23.27 6.47
N ASN A 149 10.93 -22.41 6.74
CA ASN A 149 11.65 -22.34 8.00
C ASN A 149 10.69 -22.23 9.22
N PRO A 150 10.75 -23.18 10.17
CA PRO A 150 9.81 -23.23 11.31
C PRO A 150 9.86 -22.00 12.19
N GLN A 151 11.06 -21.43 12.40
CA GLN A 151 11.22 -20.24 13.24
C GLN A 151 10.58 -19.00 12.56
N LEU A 152 10.75 -18.86 11.25
CA LEU A 152 10.11 -17.79 10.49
C LEU A 152 8.57 -17.91 10.54
N ARG A 153 8.04 -19.10 10.30
CA ARG A 153 6.61 -19.36 10.37
C ARG A 153 6.05 -19.00 11.77
N ARG A 154 6.77 -19.40 12.82
CA ARG A 154 6.42 -19.04 14.20
C ARG A 154 6.41 -17.53 14.42
N GLN A 155 7.42 -16.80 13.93
CA GLN A 155 7.47 -15.34 14.07
C GLN A 155 6.29 -14.67 13.32
N ILE A 156 5.93 -15.16 12.15
CA ILE A 156 4.78 -14.66 11.38
C ILE A 156 3.48 -14.96 12.16
N ALA A 157 3.29 -16.19 12.66
CA ALA A 157 2.11 -16.57 13.44
C ALA A 157 1.96 -15.71 14.73
N LEU A 158 3.06 -15.38 15.40
CA LEU A 158 3.05 -14.47 16.54
C LEU A 158 2.58 -13.05 16.15
N ARG A 159 2.93 -12.57 14.95
CA ARG A 159 2.44 -11.28 14.47
C ARG A 159 0.93 -11.30 14.20
N TYR A 160 0.40 -12.37 13.63
CA TYR A 160 -1.04 -12.54 13.49
C TYR A 160 -1.74 -12.55 14.86
N MET A 161 -1.18 -13.28 15.84
CA MET A 161 -1.72 -13.33 17.19
C MET A 161 -1.76 -11.95 17.87
N VAL A 162 -0.70 -11.14 17.72
CA VAL A 162 -0.67 -9.75 18.22
C VAL A 162 -1.73 -8.90 17.52
N GLY A 163 -2.01 -9.15 16.25
CA GLY A 163 -3.10 -8.52 15.48
C GLY A 163 -4.51 -9.07 15.80
N GLY A 164 -4.61 -10.00 16.76
CA GLY A 164 -5.89 -10.58 17.18
C GLY A 164 -6.40 -11.75 16.32
N LEU A 165 -5.54 -12.36 15.49
CA LEU A 165 -5.89 -13.51 14.66
C LEU A 165 -5.05 -14.73 15.05
N MET A 166 -5.70 -15.79 15.56
CA MET A 166 -5.07 -17.08 15.80
C MET A 166 -5.02 -17.88 14.48
N LEU A 167 -3.82 -18.10 13.99
CA LEU A 167 -3.59 -18.80 12.72
C LEU A 167 -3.02 -20.20 12.97
N PRO A 168 -3.64 -21.27 12.45
CA PRO A 168 -3.05 -22.60 12.44
C PRO A 168 -1.74 -22.62 11.66
N MET A 169 -0.71 -23.25 12.24
CA MET A 169 0.62 -23.30 11.61
C MET A 169 0.60 -24.07 10.27
N GLU A 170 -0.35 -24.98 10.10
CA GLU A 170 -0.53 -25.80 8.91
C GLU A 170 -1.02 -24.98 7.71
N GLU A 171 -1.67 -23.84 7.96
CA GLU A 171 -2.12 -22.94 6.90
C GLU A 171 -1.01 -22.03 6.36
N LEU A 172 0.12 -21.92 7.08
CA LEU A 172 1.15 -20.94 6.79
C LEU A 172 2.29 -21.54 5.96
N LEU A 173 2.45 -21.03 4.73
CA LEU A 173 3.46 -21.46 3.76
C LEU A 173 4.36 -20.27 3.40
N ILE A 174 5.68 -20.47 3.44
CA ILE A 174 6.65 -19.43 3.03
C ILE A 174 6.85 -19.49 1.51
N THR A 175 6.89 -18.32 0.87
CA THR A 175 6.95 -18.16 -0.59
C THR A 175 8.07 -17.20 -1.02
N ASN A 176 8.45 -17.23 -2.32
CA ASN A 176 9.41 -16.29 -2.92
C ASN A 176 8.79 -14.89 -3.13
N GLY A 177 8.37 -14.26 -2.02
CA GLY A 177 7.59 -13.03 -2.01
C GLY A 177 6.11 -13.26 -2.28
N ALA A 178 5.31 -12.20 -2.10
CA ALA A 178 3.86 -12.28 -2.25
C ALA A 178 3.41 -12.65 -3.67
N LEU A 179 4.14 -12.26 -4.71
CA LEU A 179 3.72 -12.56 -6.08
C LEU A 179 3.66 -14.08 -6.36
N GLU A 180 4.59 -14.87 -5.80
CA GLU A 180 4.47 -16.33 -5.86
C GLU A 180 3.25 -16.81 -5.07
N ALA A 181 3.03 -16.32 -3.85
CA ALA A 181 1.86 -16.67 -3.04
C ALA A 181 0.55 -16.44 -3.80
N LEU A 182 0.38 -15.26 -4.38
CA LEU A 182 -0.80 -14.86 -5.17
C LEU A 182 -1.00 -15.75 -6.40
N ASN A 183 0.07 -16.06 -7.13
CA ASN A 183 0.04 -16.99 -8.26
C ASN A 183 -0.41 -18.40 -7.85
N LEU A 184 0.15 -18.92 -6.77
CA LEU A 184 -0.18 -20.24 -6.26
C LEU A 184 -1.64 -20.30 -5.77
N CYS A 185 -2.11 -19.22 -5.13
CA CYS A 185 -3.51 -19.11 -4.70
C CYS A 185 -4.47 -19.17 -5.89
N LEU A 186 -4.21 -18.40 -6.95
CA LEU A 186 -5.03 -18.45 -8.17
C LEU A 186 -5.02 -19.84 -8.80
N GLN A 187 -3.84 -20.43 -9.02
CA GLN A 187 -3.71 -21.78 -9.58
C GLN A 187 -4.40 -22.86 -8.70
N ALA A 188 -4.52 -22.62 -7.39
CA ALA A 188 -5.22 -23.54 -6.51
C ALA A 188 -6.75 -23.53 -6.71
N VAL A 189 -7.34 -22.47 -7.25
CA VAL A 189 -8.80 -22.29 -7.26
C VAL A 189 -9.37 -21.99 -8.65
N THR A 190 -8.53 -21.85 -9.69
CA THR A 190 -8.95 -21.52 -11.06
C THR A 190 -8.30 -22.42 -12.10
N GLU A 191 -8.95 -22.49 -13.27
CA GLU A 191 -8.45 -23.10 -14.50
C GLU A 191 -8.47 -22.06 -15.64
N PRO A 192 -7.66 -22.22 -16.71
CA PRO A 192 -7.67 -21.30 -17.85
C PRO A 192 -9.08 -21.06 -18.40
N GLY A 193 -9.44 -19.79 -18.58
CA GLY A 193 -10.76 -19.33 -19.01
C GLY A 193 -11.69 -18.92 -17.87
N ASP A 194 -11.38 -19.27 -16.63
CA ASP A 194 -12.19 -18.89 -15.47
C ASP A 194 -12.19 -17.37 -15.21
N LEU A 195 -13.28 -16.92 -14.58
CA LEU A 195 -13.51 -15.51 -14.24
C LEU A 195 -13.03 -15.21 -12.82
N VAL A 196 -12.27 -14.11 -12.68
CA VAL A 196 -11.79 -13.60 -11.40
C VAL A 196 -12.29 -12.18 -11.20
N ALA A 197 -12.97 -11.93 -10.08
CA ALA A 197 -13.32 -10.58 -9.67
C ALA A 197 -12.07 -9.86 -9.15
N ILE A 198 -11.81 -8.67 -9.67
CA ILE A 198 -10.67 -7.82 -9.28
C ILE A 198 -11.13 -6.37 -9.09
N GLU A 199 -10.34 -5.58 -8.41
CA GLU A 199 -10.54 -4.15 -8.26
C GLU A 199 -10.34 -3.40 -9.59
N ALA A 200 -10.99 -2.24 -9.75
CA ALA A 200 -10.71 -1.32 -10.86
C ALA A 200 -10.64 0.13 -10.33
N PRO A 201 -9.45 0.74 -10.29
CA PRO A 201 -8.16 0.22 -10.78
C PRO A 201 -7.57 -0.90 -9.91
N ALA A 202 -6.84 -1.84 -10.52
CA ALA A 202 -6.16 -2.96 -9.86
C ALA A 202 -4.64 -2.82 -9.94
N PHE A 203 -3.93 -3.49 -9.04
CA PHE A 203 -2.48 -3.63 -9.14
C PHE A 203 -2.09 -4.35 -10.45
N TYR A 204 -1.23 -3.74 -11.26
CA TYR A 204 -0.89 -4.28 -12.59
C TYR A 204 -0.32 -5.71 -12.56
N ALA A 205 0.39 -6.11 -11.49
CA ALA A 205 0.87 -7.48 -11.42
C ALA A 205 -0.26 -8.51 -11.23
N CYS A 206 -1.41 -8.11 -10.67
CA CYS A 206 -2.62 -8.93 -10.70
C CYS A 206 -3.05 -9.17 -12.15
N LEU A 207 -3.15 -8.12 -12.95
CA LEU A 207 -3.51 -8.20 -14.36
C LEU A 207 -2.53 -9.09 -15.16
N GLN A 208 -1.22 -8.93 -14.95
CA GLN A 208 -0.20 -9.77 -15.59
C GLN A 208 -0.31 -11.26 -15.19
N VAL A 209 -0.69 -11.55 -13.95
CA VAL A 209 -0.92 -12.94 -13.52
C VAL A 209 -2.15 -13.52 -14.21
N LEU A 210 -3.26 -12.76 -14.29
CA LEU A 210 -4.46 -13.20 -15.01
C LEU A 210 -4.17 -13.46 -16.49
N GLU A 211 -3.48 -12.54 -17.16
CA GLU A 211 -3.04 -12.69 -18.56
C GLU A 211 -2.23 -13.97 -18.76
N ARG A 212 -1.19 -14.18 -17.94
CA ARG A 212 -0.32 -15.37 -18.00
C ARG A 212 -1.08 -16.68 -17.73
N LEU A 213 -2.03 -16.69 -16.82
CA LEU A 213 -2.84 -17.87 -16.49
C LEU A 213 -4.05 -18.03 -17.42
N LYS A 214 -4.22 -17.15 -18.40
CA LYS A 214 -5.37 -17.12 -19.33
C LYS A 214 -6.70 -17.04 -18.60
N LEU A 215 -6.76 -16.27 -17.51
CA LEU A 215 -7.97 -15.97 -16.76
C LEU A 215 -8.60 -14.68 -17.29
N LYS A 216 -9.88 -14.51 -17.07
CA LYS A 216 -10.65 -13.32 -17.46
C LYS A 216 -10.95 -12.46 -16.24
N ALA A 217 -10.82 -11.14 -16.39
CA ALA A 217 -11.11 -10.19 -15.36
C ALA A 217 -12.58 -9.77 -15.36
N VAL A 218 -13.18 -9.69 -14.18
CA VAL A 218 -14.41 -8.96 -13.90
C VAL A 218 -14.04 -7.79 -13.00
N GLU A 219 -13.97 -6.60 -13.59
CA GLU A 219 -13.56 -5.39 -12.91
C GLU A 219 -14.67 -4.83 -12.00
N ILE A 220 -14.39 -4.69 -10.71
CA ILE A 220 -15.30 -4.15 -9.71
C ILE A 220 -14.83 -2.75 -9.30
N PRO A 221 -15.71 -1.72 -9.32
CA PRO A 221 -15.37 -0.36 -8.93
C PRO A 221 -14.74 -0.26 -7.54
N VAL A 222 -13.82 0.69 -7.38
CA VAL A 222 -13.15 0.98 -6.10
C VAL A 222 -13.46 2.41 -5.68
N HIS A 223 -13.92 2.58 -4.45
CA HIS A 223 -14.02 3.88 -3.82
C HIS A 223 -12.63 4.29 -3.28
N PRO A 224 -12.15 5.54 -3.54
CA PRO A 224 -10.78 5.95 -3.21
C PRO A 224 -10.42 5.89 -1.72
N ARG A 225 -11.41 5.85 -0.84
CA ARG A 225 -11.22 5.74 0.62
C ARG A 225 -11.53 4.33 1.13
N ASP A 226 -12.68 3.78 0.74
CA ASP A 226 -13.30 2.61 1.38
C ASP A 226 -13.11 1.32 0.56
N GLY A 227 -12.36 1.37 -0.55
CA GLY A 227 -12.01 0.20 -1.38
C GLY A 227 -13.18 -0.35 -2.21
N ILE A 228 -13.11 -1.64 -2.54
CA ILE A 228 -14.02 -2.33 -3.48
C ILE A 228 -15.51 -2.11 -3.18
N ASP A 229 -16.33 -1.90 -4.21
CA ASP A 229 -17.79 -1.75 -4.08
C ASP A 229 -18.45 -3.13 -3.91
N LEU A 230 -19.02 -3.38 -2.73
CA LEU A 230 -19.67 -4.66 -2.41
C LEU A 230 -21.00 -4.87 -3.14
N ASN A 231 -21.72 -3.81 -3.48
CA ASN A 231 -22.96 -3.93 -4.24
C ASN A 231 -22.67 -4.34 -5.69
N ALA A 232 -21.66 -3.72 -6.30
CA ALA A 232 -21.19 -4.09 -7.61
C ALA A 232 -20.62 -5.52 -7.64
N LEU A 233 -19.88 -5.92 -6.59
CA LEU A 233 -19.39 -7.29 -6.45
C LEU A 233 -20.54 -8.29 -6.31
N ALA A 234 -21.56 -8.02 -5.51
CA ALA A 234 -22.73 -8.87 -5.36
C ALA A 234 -23.45 -9.11 -6.69
N GLN A 235 -23.70 -8.03 -7.44
CA GLN A 235 -24.29 -8.12 -8.79
C GLN A 235 -23.43 -8.93 -9.76
N ALA A 236 -22.10 -8.79 -9.67
CA ALA A 236 -21.18 -9.55 -10.51
C ALA A 236 -21.21 -11.05 -10.15
N LEU A 237 -21.26 -11.40 -8.86
CA LEU A 237 -21.38 -12.78 -8.39
C LEU A 237 -22.69 -13.47 -8.81
N GLU A 238 -23.79 -12.74 -8.88
CA GLU A 238 -25.07 -13.25 -9.38
C GLU A 238 -25.05 -13.45 -10.90
N ARG A 239 -24.35 -12.56 -11.63
CA ARG A 239 -24.36 -12.55 -13.10
C ARG A 239 -23.32 -13.47 -13.73
N TYR A 240 -22.20 -13.68 -13.09
CA TYR A 240 -21.06 -14.38 -13.65
C TYR A 240 -20.60 -15.56 -12.78
N PRO A 241 -20.13 -16.67 -13.35
CA PRO A 241 -19.55 -17.80 -12.62
C PRO A 241 -18.14 -17.49 -12.11
N ILE A 242 -18.01 -16.50 -11.25
CA ILE A 242 -16.73 -16.05 -10.68
C ILE A 242 -16.14 -17.18 -9.82
N LYS A 243 -14.87 -17.51 -10.04
CA LYS A 243 -14.15 -18.59 -9.35
C LYS A 243 -13.27 -18.12 -8.21
N ALA A 244 -12.84 -16.86 -8.24
CA ALA A 244 -12.04 -16.24 -7.18
C ALA A 244 -12.28 -14.72 -7.16
N CYS A 245 -12.07 -14.12 -6.00
CA CYS A 245 -11.96 -12.66 -5.86
C CYS A 245 -10.56 -12.33 -5.38
N TRP A 246 -9.85 -11.42 -6.07
CA TRP A 246 -8.57 -10.89 -5.62
C TRP A 246 -8.71 -9.41 -5.29
N THR A 247 -8.42 -9.03 -4.05
CA THR A 247 -8.46 -7.62 -3.61
C THR A 247 -7.36 -7.29 -2.61
N MET A 248 -7.00 -6.02 -2.55
CA MET A 248 -6.10 -5.44 -1.55
C MET A 248 -6.94 -4.71 -0.50
N THR A 249 -7.14 -5.31 0.65
CA THR A 249 -8.04 -4.76 1.68
C THR A 249 -7.42 -3.62 2.51
N SER A 250 -6.09 -3.43 2.42
CA SER A 250 -5.35 -2.41 3.16
C SER A 250 -4.37 -1.68 2.25
N PHE A 251 -4.51 -0.35 2.16
CA PHE A 251 -3.61 0.53 1.37
C PHE A 251 -3.45 0.08 -0.09
N GLN A 252 -4.56 -0.18 -0.73
CA GLN A 252 -4.68 -0.72 -2.09
C GLN A 252 -3.79 0.02 -3.10
N ASN A 253 -3.12 -0.71 -3.95
CA ASN A 253 -2.35 -0.18 -5.07
C ASN A 253 -3.25 -0.21 -6.34
N PRO A 254 -3.58 0.95 -6.95
CA PRO A 254 -2.85 2.23 -6.84
C PRO A 254 -3.47 3.30 -5.93
N MET A 255 -4.71 3.15 -5.44
CA MET A 255 -5.46 4.26 -4.84
C MET A 255 -5.12 4.53 -3.38
N GLY A 256 -4.52 3.58 -2.66
CA GLY A 256 -4.25 3.69 -1.22
C GLY A 256 -5.49 3.48 -0.34
N ALA A 257 -6.59 3.04 -0.91
CA ALA A 257 -7.84 2.76 -0.18
C ALA A 257 -7.67 1.67 0.88
N THR A 258 -8.44 1.77 1.97
CA THR A 258 -8.48 0.75 3.03
C THR A 258 -9.91 0.45 3.40
N LEU A 259 -10.30 -0.81 3.31
CA LEU A 259 -11.64 -1.25 3.71
C LEU A 259 -11.81 -1.10 5.22
N PRO A 260 -12.89 -0.45 5.71
CA PRO A 260 -13.28 -0.50 7.11
C PRO A 260 -13.54 -1.95 7.59
N GLU A 261 -13.34 -2.24 8.87
CA GLU A 261 -13.52 -3.59 9.43
C GLU A 261 -14.90 -4.18 9.10
N ALA A 262 -15.96 -3.39 9.26
CA ALA A 262 -17.33 -3.83 8.94
C ALA A 262 -17.48 -4.21 7.46
N LYS A 263 -16.80 -3.49 6.56
CA LYS A 263 -16.83 -3.79 5.13
C LYS A 263 -15.99 -5.03 4.78
N LYS A 264 -14.86 -5.26 5.48
CA LYS A 264 -14.10 -6.51 5.36
C LYS A 264 -14.92 -7.72 5.79
N GLN A 265 -15.63 -7.60 6.92
CA GLN A 265 -16.55 -8.64 7.38
C GLN A 265 -17.66 -8.90 6.37
N ALA A 266 -18.29 -7.85 5.83
CA ALA A 266 -19.33 -7.98 4.81
C ALA A 266 -18.80 -8.59 3.50
N LEU A 267 -17.57 -8.26 3.08
CA LEU A 267 -16.89 -8.87 1.94
C LEU A 267 -16.71 -10.38 2.12
N VAL A 268 -16.19 -10.80 3.27
CA VAL A 268 -15.99 -12.22 3.58
C VAL A 268 -17.31 -12.97 3.60
N GLU A 269 -18.36 -12.42 4.23
CA GLU A 269 -19.69 -13.01 4.28
C GLU A 269 -20.33 -13.12 2.90
N LEU A 270 -20.22 -12.08 2.06
CA LEU A 270 -20.70 -12.10 0.68
C LEU A 270 -20.03 -13.23 -0.13
N LEU A 271 -18.69 -13.32 -0.07
CA LEU A 271 -17.96 -14.35 -0.80
C LEU A 271 -18.23 -15.75 -0.25
N ARG A 272 -18.40 -15.88 1.08
CA ARG A 272 -18.79 -17.12 1.74
C ARG A 272 -20.15 -17.64 1.24
N SER A 273 -21.15 -16.77 1.12
CA SER A 273 -22.50 -17.14 0.65
C SER A 273 -22.49 -17.69 -0.79
N HIS A 274 -21.51 -17.27 -1.61
CA HIS A 274 -21.32 -17.78 -2.98
C HIS A 274 -20.23 -18.85 -3.09
N GLN A 275 -19.60 -19.26 -1.95
CA GLN A 275 -18.48 -20.20 -1.91
C GLN A 275 -17.30 -19.81 -2.82
N VAL A 276 -17.07 -18.50 -3.01
CA VAL A 276 -15.98 -17.93 -3.81
C VAL A 276 -14.80 -17.61 -2.88
N PRO A 277 -13.61 -18.18 -3.12
CA PRO A 277 -12.41 -17.86 -2.34
C PRO A 277 -11.97 -16.42 -2.52
N LEU A 278 -11.52 -15.80 -1.41
CA LEU A 278 -10.84 -14.50 -1.41
C LEU A 278 -9.33 -14.70 -1.42
N ILE A 279 -8.65 -14.10 -2.38
CA ILE A 279 -7.21 -13.92 -2.38
C ILE A 279 -6.94 -12.50 -1.88
N GLU A 280 -6.53 -12.39 -0.62
CA GLU A 280 -6.26 -11.12 0.03
C GLU A 280 -4.77 -10.77 -0.11
N ASP A 281 -4.46 -9.75 -0.92
CA ASP A 281 -3.10 -9.22 -1.08
C ASP A 281 -2.88 -8.10 -0.06
N ASP A 282 -2.16 -8.39 1.01
CA ASP A 282 -2.01 -7.48 2.16
C ASP A 282 -0.55 -7.07 2.43
N VAL A 283 0.23 -6.86 1.37
CA VAL A 283 1.67 -6.53 1.44
C VAL A 283 1.98 -5.16 2.06
N TYR A 284 0.98 -4.28 2.20
CA TYR A 284 1.14 -2.93 2.75
C TYR A 284 0.60 -2.76 4.16
N ALA A 285 -0.08 -3.75 4.76
CA ALA A 285 -0.75 -3.64 6.07
C ALA A 285 0.13 -3.06 7.20
N GLU A 286 1.43 -3.37 7.19
CA GLU A 286 2.40 -2.87 8.17
C GLU A 286 2.75 -1.38 8.02
N LEU A 287 2.33 -0.73 6.93
CA LEU A 287 2.69 0.65 6.58
C LEU A 287 1.59 1.68 6.91
N TYR A 288 0.85 1.46 7.97
CA TYR A 288 -0.22 2.35 8.45
C TYR A 288 0.33 3.57 9.19
N TYR A 289 -0.39 4.72 9.14
CA TYR A 289 0.00 5.97 9.81
C TYR A 289 -0.72 6.21 11.12
N GLY A 290 -1.77 5.47 11.40
CA GLY A 290 -2.53 5.55 12.64
C GLY A 290 -1.87 4.82 13.82
N GLN A 291 -2.63 4.65 14.88
CA GLN A 291 -2.17 3.94 16.10
C GLN A 291 -2.31 2.42 15.99
N GLN A 292 -3.20 1.92 15.13
CA GLN A 292 -3.53 0.51 15.00
C GLN A 292 -3.37 0.06 13.54
N ALA A 293 -2.81 -1.14 13.36
CA ALA A 293 -2.78 -1.81 12.08
C ALA A 293 -4.22 -2.18 11.65
N PRO A 294 -4.55 -2.09 10.34
CA PRO A 294 -5.81 -2.63 9.85
C PRO A 294 -5.83 -4.15 10.05
N LYS A 295 -6.96 -4.69 10.52
CA LYS A 295 -7.16 -6.13 10.57
C LYS A 295 -7.31 -6.69 9.15
N PRO A 296 -6.72 -7.84 8.79
CA PRO A 296 -6.97 -8.48 7.51
C PRO A 296 -8.42 -8.99 7.41
N ALA A 297 -8.93 -9.14 6.18
CA ALA A 297 -10.23 -9.77 5.95
C ALA A 297 -10.24 -11.22 6.44
N LYS A 298 -9.09 -11.92 6.39
CA LYS A 298 -8.93 -13.26 6.96
C LYS A 298 -9.33 -13.35 8.43
N ALA A 299 -9.29 -12.27 9.20
CA ALA A 299 -9.73 -12.29 10.60
C ALA A 299 -11.24 -12.57 10.78
N PHE A 300 -12.02 -12.42 9.71
CA PHE A 300 -13.46 -12.69 9.68
C PHE A 300 -13.81 -14.02 9.00
N ASP A 301 -12.80 -14.78 8.55
CA ASP A 301 -12.95 -16.04 7.83
C ASP A 301 -13.19 -17.20 8.81
N THR A 302 -14.35 -17.84 8.73
CA THR A 302 -14.74 -19.00 9.57
C THR A 302 -14.70 -20.32 8.83
N GLU A 303 -14.55 -20.33 7.50
CA GLU A 303 -14.59 -21.53 6.66
C GLU A 303 -13.28 -21.84 5.92
N GLY A 304 -12.24 -21.03 6.16
CA GLY A 304 -10.95 -21.19 5.48
C GLY A 304 -10.97 -20.78 4.01
N LEU A 305 -11.91 -19.89 3.62
CA LEU A 305 -12.06 -19.38 2.25
C LEU A 305 -11.08 -18.25 1.89
N VAL A 306 -10.52 -17.56 2.89
CA VAL A 306 -9.60 -16.46 2.67
C VAL A 306 -8.17 -16.97 2.65
N MET A 307 -7.48 -16.76 1.53
CA MET A 307 -6.04 -16.97 1.37
C MET A 307 -5.34 -15.61 1.51
N HIS A 308 -4.76 -15.34 2.69
CA HIS A 308 -4.11 -14.08 3.01
C HIS A 308 -2.62 -14.14 2.64
N CYS A 309 -2.19 -13.23 1.75
CA CYS A 309 -0.83 -13.16 1.21
C CYS A 309 -0.09 -11.94 1.78
N GLY A 310 1.09 -12.17 2.35
CA GLY A 310 1.95 -11.12 2.90
C GLY A 310 3.39 -11.21 2.41
N SER A 311 4.17 -10.17 2.67
CA SER A 311 5.58 -10.13 2.27
C SER A 311 6.39 -9.15 3.11
N PHE A 312 7.66 -9.45 3.33
CA PHE A 312 8.64 -8.52 3.90
C PHE A 312 9.24 -7.56 2.86
N ALA A 313 8.88 -7.68 1.58
CA ALA A 313 9.46 -6.88 0.51
C ALA A 313 9.13 -5.38 0.60
N LYS A 314 7.99 -5.01 1.21
CA LYS A 314 7.55 -3.61 1.31
C LYS A 314 7.92 -2.97 2.63
N SER A 315 8.16 -3.78 3.66
CA SER A 315 8.39 -3.32 5.03
C SER A 315 9.81 -3.55 5.56
N LEU A 316 10.61 -4.44 4.93
CA LEU A 316 11.91 -4.83 5.49
C LEU A 316 13.01 -5.06 4.45
N ALA A 317 12.80 -5.94 3.46
CA ALA A 317 13.88 -6.44 2.61
C ALA A 317 13.38 -6.93 1.24
N PRO A 318 13.23 -6.05 0.24
CA PRO A 318 12.75 -6.45 -1.10
C PRO A 318 13.64 -7.51 -1.74
N GLY A 319 14.97 -7.42 -1.59
CA GLY A 319 15.94 -8.33 -2.20
C GLY A 319 16.00 -9.73 -1.59
N TYR A 320 15.48 -9.94 -0.38
CA TYR A 320 15.46 -11.27 0.27
C TYR A 320 14.39 -12.18 -0.31
N ARG A 321 13.42 -11.63 -1.02
CA ARG A 321 12.35 -12.39 -1.70
C ARG A 321 11.61 -13.36 -0.78
N VAL A 322 11.23 -12.92 0.42
CA VAL A 322 10.46 -13.72 1.38
C VAL A 322 9.05 -13.13 1.54
N GLY A 323 8.05 -13.97 1.29
CA GLY A 323 6.64 -13.74 1.53
C GLY A 323 6.03 -14.99 2.14
N TRP A 324 4.73 -14.96 2.30
CA TRP A 324 3.96 -16.09 2.83
C TRP A 324 2.51 -16.04 2.38
N VAL A 325 1.84 -17.18 2.52
CA VAL A 325 0.38 -17.27 2.44
C VAL A 325 -0.16 -18.03 3.65
N ALA A 326 -1.22 -17.51 4.23
CA ALA A 326 -2.11 -18.21 5.16
C ALA A 326 -3.31 -18.71 4.36
N ALA A 327 -3.22 -19.95 3.85
CA ALA A 327 -4.01 -20.43 2.73
C ALA A 327 -5.36 -21.09 3.14
N GLY A 328 -5.69 -21.12 4.43
CA GLY A 328 -6.94 -21.68 4.91
C GLY A 328 -7.11 -23.14 4.46
N ARG A 329 -8.30 -23.50 4.04
CA ARG A 329 -8.63 -24.86 3.56
C ARG A 329 -7.87 -25.27 2.28
N TYR A 330 -7.22 -24.33 1.60
CA TYR A 330 -6.45 -24.58 0.37
C TYR A 330 -4.98 -24.87 0.64
N ALA A 331 -4.52 -24.85 1.89
CA ALA A 331 -3.10 -24.94 2.26
C ALA A 331 -2.39 -26.14 1.62
N GLN A 332 -2.98 -27.34 1.67
CA GLN A 332 -2.38 -28.53 1.07
C GLN A 332 -2.27 -28.43 -0.46
N LYS A 333 -3.25 -27.82 -1.14
CA LYS A 333 -3.21 -27.65 -2.60
C LYS A 333 -2.15 -26.64 -3.01
N VAL A 334 -2.07 -25.51 -2.29
CA VAL A 334 -1.05 -24.48 -2.49
C VAL A 334 0.35 -25.04 -2.22
N GLU A 335 0.54 -25.85 -1.19
CA GLU A 335 1.82 -26.49 -0.88
C GLU A 335 2.27 -27.43 -2.00
N ARG A 336 1.39 -28.27 -2.53
CA ARG A 336 1.68 -29.18 -3.65
C ARG A 336 2.08 -28.39 -4.91
N LEU A 337 1.36 -27.34 -5.24
CA LEU A 337 1.70 -26.46 -6.37
C LEU A 337 3.08 -25.81 -6.17
N LYS A 338 3.38 -25.34 -4.97
CA LYS A 338 4.67 -24.76 -4.61
C LYS A 338 5.82 -25.76 -4.81
N LEU A 339 5.65 -27.00 -4.31
CA LEU A 339 6.66 -28.07 -4.50
C LEU A 339 6.94 -28.36 -5.96
N MET A 340 5.91 -28.28 -6.84
CA MET A 340 6.07 -28.49 -8.29
C MET A 340 6.69 -27.31 -9.03
N THR A 341 6.74 -26.10 -8.43
CA THR A 341 7.18 -24.89 -9.12
C THR A 341 8.53 -24.37 -8.63
N SER A 342 8.71 -24.20 -7.34
CA SER A 342 9.86 -23.49 -6.77
C SER A 342 10.51 -24.20 -5.58
N LEU A 343 9.91 -25.30 -5.08
CA LEU A 343 10.30 -25.99 -3.85
C LEU A 343 10.20 -25.08 -2.62
N CYS A 344 11.21 -24.23 -2.40
CA CYS A 344 11.20 -23.27 -1.28
C CYS A 344 12.00 -22.01 -1.62
N PRO A 345 11.76 -20.90 -0.89
CA PRO A 345 12.63 -19.74 -0.90
C PRO A 345 13.99 -20.05 -0.25
N SER A 346 14.99 -19.20 -0.51
CA SER A 346 16.32 -19.28 0.08
C SER A 346 16.27 -19.48 1.60
N MET A 347 16.78 -20.61 2.09
CA MET A 347 16.81 -20.93 3.53
C MET A 347 17.62 -19.92 4.35
N PRO A 348 18.81 -19.44 3.90
CA PRO A 348 19.53 -18.39 4.61
C PRO A 348 18.73 -17.08 4.74
N ALA A 349 17.98 -16.70 3.71
CA ALA A 349 17.14 -15.51 3.75
C ALA A 349 15.97 -15.65 4.75
N GLN A 350 15.34 -16.81 4.79
CA GLN A 350 14.28 -17.11 5.77
C GLN A 350 14.83 -17.08 7.21
N ALA A 351 15.97 -17.72 7.46
CA ALA A 351 16.61 -17.76 8.77
C ALA A 351 17.05 -16.35 9.23
N ALA A 352 17.61 -15.55 8.31
CA ALA A 352 17.99 -14.16 8.59
C ALA A 352 16.79 -13.29 9.00
N ILE A 353 15.66 -13.43 8.32
CA ILE A 353 14.45 -12.68 8.67
C ILE A 353 13.89 -13.18 10.01
N ALA A 354 13.88 -14.49 10.26
CA ALA A 354 13.46 -15.05 11.54
C ALA A 354 14.29 -14.49 12.71
N ASP A 355 15.62 -14.49 12.60
CA ASP A 355 16.53 -13.89 13.58
C ASP A 355 16.26 -12.40 13.76
N TYR A 356 16.11 -11.66 12.68
CA TYR A 356 15.82 -10.23 12.74
C TYR A 356 14.49 -9.92 13.44
N LEU A 357 13.43 -10.69 13.17
CA LEU A 357 12.13 -10.54 13.84
C LEU A 357 12.24 -10.81 15.32
N GLN A 358 12.99 -11.84 15.71
CA GLN A 358 13.16 -12.23 17.11
C GLN A 358 14.04 -11.25 17.90
N HIS A 359 15.14 -10.76 17.31
CA HIS A 359 16.18 -10.00 18.04
C HIS A 359 16.43 -8.60 17.47
N GLY A 360 16.05 -8.33 16.23
CA GLY A 360 16.49 -7.15 15.48
C GLY A 360 15.73 -5.86 15.73
N GLY A 361 14.61 -5.88 16.40
CA GLY A 361 13.81 -4.68 16.67
C GLY A 361 12.98 -4.23 15.45
N TYR A 362 12.33 -5.17 14.78
CA TYR A 362 11.47 -4.94 13.62
C TYR A 362 10.39 -3.87 13.88
N ASP A 363 9.72 -3.90 15.03
CA ASP A 363 8.70 -2.89 15.36
C ASP A 363 9.27 -1.48 15.52
N ARG A 364 10.53 -1.37 15.99
CA ARG A 364 11.23 -0.07 16.01
C ARG A 364 11.53 0.42 14.61
N HIS A 365 11.92 -0.49 13.71
CA HIS A 365 12.12 -0.19 12.30
C HIS A 365 10.81 0.27 11.64
N LEU A 366 9.71 -0.47 11.81
CA LEU A 366 8.40 -0.12 11.27
C LEU A 366 7.94 1.27 11.73
N ARG A 367 8.10 1.61 13.01
CA ARG A 367 7.77 2.96 13.50
C ARG A 367 8.56 4.06 12.80
N LYS A 368 9.86 3.85 12.54
CA LYS A 368 10.70 4.80 11.78
C LYS A 368 10.27 4.89 10.32
N LEU A 369 10.00 3.75 9.71
CA LEU A 369 9.57 3.67 8.32
C LEU A 369 8.23 4.40 8.12
N ARG A 370 7.23 4.11 8.94
CA ARG A 370 5.91 4.78 8.90
C ARG A 370 6.03 6.30 9.06
N TYR A 371 6.86 6.73 10.02
CA TYR A 371 7.11 8.15 10.23
C TYR A 371 7.71 8.82 8.99
N ALA A 372 8.75 8.22 8.41
CA ALA A 372 9.39 8.74 7.20
C ALA A 372 8.40 8.80 6.01
N LEU A 373 7.60 7.75 5.81
CA LEU A 373 6.60 7.72 4.75
C LEU A 373 5.50 8.78 4.92
N GLU A 374 5.03 9.00 6.15
CA GLU A 374 4.04 10.04 6.47
C GLU A 374 4.58 11.46 6.20
N GLU A 375 5.87 11.72 6.50
CA GLU A 375 6.51 12.99 6.17
C GLU A 375 6.65 13.21 4.66
N GLN A 376 7.01 12.16 3.93
CA GLN A 376 7.16 12.21 2.48
C GLN A 376 5.81 12.36 1.76
N GLN A 377 4.74 11.72 2.28
CA GLN A 377 3.39 11.97 1.80
C GLN A 377 3.02 13.46 1.90
N SER A 378 3.31 14.06 3.07
CA SER A 378 3.01 15.45 3.32
C SER A 378 3.76 16.39 2.37
N ALA A 379 5.04 16.09 2.10
CA ALA A 379 5.85 16.87 1.17
C ALA A 379 5.31 16.75 -0.27
N MET A 380 4.96 15.54 -0.71
CA MET A 380 4.40 15.32 -2.04
C MET A 380 3.04 16.02 -2.23
N LEU A 381 2.15 15.94 -1.24
CA LEU A 381 0.87 16.64 -1.28
C LEU A 381 1.04 18.16 -1.36
N ALA A 382 2.01 18.73 -0.62
CA ALA A 382 2.33 20.16 -0.71
C ALA A 382 2.87 20.56 -2.10
N ALA A 383 3.69 19.72 -2.72
CA ALA A 383 4.19 19.95 -4.07
C ALA A 383 3.07 19.86 -5.12
N ILE A 384 2.16 18.89 -4.98
CA ILE A 384 0.97 18.78 -5.86
C ILE A 384 0.13 20.06 -5.75
N ALA A 385 -0.17 20.53 -4.53
CA ALA A 385 -0.94 21.76 -4.32
C ALA A 385 -0.29 23.00 -4.95
N ARG A 386 1.04 23.05 -4.99
CA ARG A 386 1.79 24.18 -5.56
C ARG A 386 1.90 24.13 -7.07
N TYR A 387 2.10 22.97 -7.65
CA TYR A 387 2.53 22.85 -9.04
C TYR A 387 1.48 22.27 -9.99
N PHE A 388 0.47 21.57 -9.51
CA PHE A 388 -0.53 20.93 -10.38
C PHE A 388 -1.76 21.83 -10.61
N PRO A 389 -2.54 21.58 -11.67
CA PRO A 389 -3.82 22.29 -11.88
C PRO A 389 -4.78 22.14 -10.69
N ALA A 390 -5.56 23.18 -10.40
CA ALA A 390 -6.51 23.19 -9.29
C ALA A 390 -7.61 22.10 -9.39
N GLN A 391 -7.89 21.62 -10.61
CA GLN A 391 -8.85 20.54 -10.86
C GLN A 391 -8.30 19.14 -10.53
N THR A 392 -7.00 19.01 -10.22
CA THR A 392 -6.40 17.73 -9.87
C THR A 392 -7.06 17.15 -8.61
N ARG A 393 -7.54 15.92 -8.68
CA ARG A 393 -8.06 15.18 -7.55
C ARG A 393 -7.00 14.20 -7.05
N VAL A 394 -6.92 13.99 -5.74
CA VAL A 394 -5.85 13.21 -5.12
C VAL A 394 -6.42 12.29 -4.06
N SER A 395 -6.04 11.01 -4.09
CA SER A 395 -6.37 10.06 -3.02
C SER A 395 -5.70 10.44 -1.70
N GLN A 396 -6.30 10.05 -0.58
CA GLN A 396 -5.87 10.40 0.77
C GLN A 396 -5.61 9.13 1.61
N PRO A 397 -4.56 8.36 1.29
CA PRO A 397 -4.28 7.12 1.98
C PRO A 397 -3.83 7.35 3.42
N ALA A 398 -4.30 6.50 4.34
CA ALA A 398 -3.88 6.46 5.74
C ALA A 398 -2.67 5.52 5.97
N GLY A 399 -1.94 5.19 4.92
CA GLY A 399 -0.78 4.29 4.93
C GLY A 399 -0.28 3.98 3.53
N GLY A 400 0.67 3.04 3.42
CA GLY A 400 1.33 2.75 2.15
C GLY A 400 2.32 3.83 1.75
N TYR A 401 2.53 4.00 0.44
CA TYR A 401 3.42 5.03 -0.12
C TYR A 401 3.05 5.42 -1.56
N PHE A 402 1.76 5.36 -1.90
CA PHE A 402 1.23 5.78 -3.19
C PHE A 402 0.18 6.86 -3.07
N LEU A 403 0.18 7.79 -4.02
CA LEU A 403 -0.94 8.68 -4.31
C LEU A 403 -1.48 8.36 -5.70
N TRP A 404 -2.79 8.30 -5.81
CA TRP A 404 -3.52 8.26 -7.07
C TRP A 404 -4.02 9.66 -7.40
N LEU A 405 -3.64 10.16 -8.56
CA LEU A 405 -4.04 11.47 -9.05
C LEU A 405 -4.96 11.30 -10.26
N GLU A 406 -6.13 11.93 -10.21
CA GLU A 406 -6.97 12.15 -11.37
C GLU A 406 -6.70 13.58 -11.87
N LEU A 407 -6.10 13.69 -13.04
CA LEU A 407 -5.73 14.92 -13.72
C LEU A 407 -6.91 15.45 -14.55
N PRO A 408 -6.85 16.71 -15.07
CA PRO A 408 -7.87 17.21 -16.00
C PRO A 408 -8.14 16.24 -17.14
N GLU A 409 -9.39 16.12 -17.58
CA GLU A 409 -9.87 15.11 -18.54
C GLU A 409 -9.09 15.08 -19.86
N GLN A 410 -8.58 16.23 -20.33
CA GLN A 410 -7.79 16.33 -21.55
C GLN A 410 -6.38 15.73 -21.43
N THR A 411 -5.91 15.41 -20.21
CA THR A 411 -4.58 14.87 -19.97
C THR A 411 -4.51 13.40 -20.38
N ASP A 412 -3.65 13.05 -21.33
CA ASP A 412 -3.32 11.67 -21.67
C ASP A 412 -2.11 11.21 -20.84
N SER A 413 -2.32 10.32 -19.88
CA SER A 413 -1.28 9.86 -18.95
C SER A 413 -0.17 9.03 -19.61
N LEU A 414 -0.42 8.42 -20.76
CA LEU A 414 0.63 7.74 -21.54
C LEU A 414 1.55 8.73 -22.22
N LYS A 415 1.01 9.80 -22.80
CA LYS A 415 1.83 10.91 -23.34
C LYS A 415 2.57 11.62 -22.21
N LEU A 416 1.89 11.87 -21.09
CA LEU A 416 2.51 12.45 -19.91
C LEU A 416 3.69 11.60 -19.42
N PHE A 417 3.55 10.27 -19.40
CA PHE A 417 4.64 9.33 -19.05
C PHE A 417 5.85 9.51 -19.98
N GLN A 418 5.64 9.55 -21.29
CA GLN A 418 6.71 9.74 -22.27
C GLN A 418 7.42 11.09 -22.09
N MET A 419 6.63 12.17 -21.94
CA MET A 419 7.19 13.53 -21.74
C MET A 419 7.95 13.65 -20.42
N ALA A 420 7.44 13.06 -19.33
CA ALA A 420 8.09 13.03 -18.04
C ALA A 420 9.40 12.23 -18.08
N LEU A 421 9.37 11.05 -18.71
CA LEU A 421 10.55 10.18 -18.87
C LEU A 421 11.66 10.85 -19.63
N ALA A 422 11.35 11.62 -20.69
CA ALA A 422 12.32 12.44 -21.43
C ALA A 422 12.99 13.52 -20.56
N GLN A 423 12.41 13.86 -19.40
CA GLN A 423 12.97 14.77 -18.39
C GLN A 423 13.57 14.02 -17.19
N GLY A 424 13.78 12.70 -17.28
CA GLY A 424 14.31 11.88 -16.19
C GLY A 424 13.32 11.69 -15.04
N ILE A 425 12.01 11.70 -15.29
CA ILE A 425 10.97 11.50 -14.29
C ILE A 425 10.13 10.30 -14.67
N SER A 426 10.12 9.25 -13.85
CA SER A 426 9.23 8.11 -14.03
C SER A 426 7.91 8.35 -13.29
N ILE A 427 6.79 8.00 -13.92
CA ILE A 427 5.45 7.94 -13.31
C ILE A 427 4.79 6.61 -13.69
N ALA A 428 3.70 6.24 -13.02
CA ALA A 428 2.92 5.07 -13.42
C ALA A 428 1.57 5.54 -14.03
N PRO A 429 1.38 5.44 -15.35
CA PRO A 429 0.17 5.91 -16.04
C PRO A 429 -1.03 5.02 -15.73
N GLY A 430 -2.22 5.62 -15.66
CA GLY A 430 -3.46 4.95 -15.27
C GLY A 430 -3.84 3.70 -16.06
N PRO A 431 -3.65 3.65 -17.38
CA PRO A 431 -4.03 2.48 -18.19
C PRO A 431 -3.38 1.15 -17.76
N ILE A 432 -2.21 1.15 -17.12
CA ILE A 432 -1.59 -0.10 -16.62
C ILE A 432 -2.36 -0.76 -15.45
N PHE A 433 -3.31 -0.06 -14.85
CA PHE A 433 -4.09 -0.53 -13.70
C PHE A 433 -5.51 -1.00 -14.06
N SER A 434 -5.79 -1.23 -15.34
CA SER A 434 -7.09 -1.72 -15.82
C SER A 434 -6.92 -2.73 -16.95
N ALA A 435 -7.70 -3.81 -16.90
CA ALA A 435 -7.75 -4.81 -17.97
C ALA A 435 -8.21 -4.21 -19.32
N THR A 436 -8.99 -3.14 -19.27
CA THR A 436 -9.54 -2.43 -20.44
C THR A 436 -8.81 -1.12 -20.72
N GLN A 437 -7.64 -0.88 -20.11
CA GLN A 437 -6.81 0.31 -20.30
C GLN A 437 -7.57 1.64 -20.05
N ARG A 438 -8.44 1.67 -19.06
CA ARG A 438 -9.17 2.86 -18.58
C ARG A 438 -8.23 3.81 -17.82
N PHE A 439 -8.78 4.80 -17.15
CA PHE A 439 -8.04 5.77 -16.32
C PHE A 439 -6.99 6.58 -17.08
N ARG A 440 -7.33 7.00 -18.31
CA ARG A 440 -6.41 7.68 -19.23
C ARG A 440 -5.88 9.01 -18.71
N ASN A 441 -6.63 9.70 -17.86
CA ASN A 441 -6.21 10.94 -17.20
C ASN A 441 -5.68 10.73 -15.78
N CYS A 442 -5.39 9.48 -15.39
CA CYS A 442 -4.92 9.19 -14.04
C CYS A 442 -3.45 8.78 -14.03
N ILE A 443 -2.78 9.03 -12.89
CA ILE A 443 -1.41 8.57 -12.63
C ILE A 443 -1.28 8.11 -11.17
N ARG A 444 -0.35 7.16 -10.93
CA ARG A 444 0.10 6.84 -9.58
C ARG A 444 1.49 7.43 -9.35
N LEU A 445 1.66 8.12 -8.23
CA LEU A 445 2.96 8.58 -7.74
C LEU A 445 3.37 7.85 -6.48
N ASN A 446 4.65 7.48 -6.39
CA ASN A 446 5.29 6.86 -5.25
C ASN A 446 6.02 7.93 -4.42
N TYR A 447 5.65 8.08 -3.15
CA TYR A 447 6.33 8.96 -2.19
C TYR A 447 7.24 8.20 -1.21
N GLY A 448 7.57 6.95 -1.49
CA GLY A 448 8.42 6.11 -0.65
C GLY A 448 9.92 6.45 -0.71
N SER A 449 10.31 7.58 -1.25
CA SER A 449 11.71 8.04 -1.31
C SER A 449 11.90 9.33 -0.51
N PRO A 450 13.06 9.54 0.16
CA PRO A 450 13.35 10.77 0.85
C PRO A 450 13.17 12.00 -0.06
N TRP A 451 12.51 13.03 0.46
CA TRP A 451 12.27 14.26 -0.31
C TRP A 451 13.58 15.04 -0.49
N THR A 452 13.88 15.44 -1.72
CA THR A 452 15.11 16.14 -2.10
C THR A 452 14.80 17.30 -3.05
N ASP A 453 15.78 18.18 -3.31
CA ASP A 453 15.65 19.23 -4.33
C ASP A 453 15.35 18.64 -5.72
N ALA A 454 15.87 17.45 -6.02
CA ALA A 454 15.54 16.75 -7.26
C ALA A 454 14.07 16.33 -7.32
N SER A 455 13.51 15.88 -6.18
CA SER A 455 12.07 15.56 -6.07
C SER A 455 11.21 16.81 -6.27
N GLU A 456 11.58 17.93 -5.67
CA GLU A 456 10.86 19.21 -5.80
C GLU A 456 10.86 19.70 -7.27
N LYS A 457 12.03 19.70 -7.92
CA LYS A 457 12.17 20.07 -9.35
C LYS A 457 11.41 19.15 -10.28
N ALA A 458 11.39 17.85 -9.97
CA ALA A 458 10.64 16.86 -10.73
C ALA A 458 9.13 17.12 -10.64
N MET A 459 8.61 17.45 -9.46
CA MET A 459 7.19 17.79 -9.28
C MET A 459 6.82 19.11 -9.97
N GLU A 460 7.67 20.12 -9.93
CA GLU A 460 7.50 21.38 -10.68
C GLU A 460 7.43 21.11 -12.18
N THR A 461 8.37 20.31 -12.70
CA THR A 461 8.42 19.92 -14.12
C THR A 461 7.19 19.14 -14.53
N LEU A 462 6.78 18.15 -13.73
CA LEU A 462 5.60 17.34 -13.97
C LEU A 462 4.32 18.19 -13.99
N GLY A 463 4.16 19.10 -13.02
CA GLY A 463 3.04 20.04 -12.97
C GLY A 463 2.99 20.99 -14.17
N ARG A 464 4.16 21.43 -14.68
CA ARG A 464 4.26 22.24 -15.90
C ARG A 464 3.82 21.44 -17.14
N ILE A 465 4.25 20.18 -17.26
CA ILE A 465 3.83 19.29 -18.36
C ILE A 465 2.31 19.05 -18.30
N VAL A 466 1.74 18.76 -17.13
CA VAL A 466 0.29 18.57 -16.98
C VAL A 466 -0.49 19.82 -17.42
N ARG A 467 0.02 21.03 -17.14
CA ARG A 467 -0.63 22.28 -17.58
C ARG A 467 -0.51 22.55 -19.08
N SER A 468 0.31 21.82 -19.79
CA SER A 468 0.47 21.99 -21.25
C SER A 468 -0.51 21.14 -22.09
N PHE A 469 -1.30 20.29 -21.46
CA PHE A 469 -2.40 19.56 -22.09
C PHE A 469 -3.63 20.46 -22.17
#